data_ea322109470e18d03778a84975216c67
#
_entry.id   ea322109470e18d03778a84975216c67
#
_cell.length_a   1.000
_cell.length_b   1.000
_cell.length_c   1.000
_cell.angle_alpha   90.00
_cell.angle_beta   90.00
_cell.angle_gamma   90.00
#
_symmetry.space_group_name_H-M   'P 1'
#
loop_
_entity.id
_entity.type
_entity.pdbx_description
1 polymer ?
#
loop_
_entity_poly.entity_id
_entity_poly.type
_entity_poly.pdbx_seq_one_letter_code
_entity_poly.pdbx_strand_id
1 'polypeptide(L)'
;MPRNRTLWLVSIMALVTTAFASGPALAQDPEELEIGFVPSIEAGALAEDIQPLADYLSDALGMPVRGKVTSSYPALVTALQIGQTHIGALPPLGMVQAVDVAGAEVILQSVRFGSPTYHTQFFTNAPDRYCASAPVVNERREAGEMLPFLNCNGTDRPFDGVPVGPIGLEALQKIERGTTVAFTRAGSSSGYIFPATVLANQGIDPVTDLNVIFAGEHDYSVIAVCTGEAEVGVSYDDARPDTVTDCDVAETVVVFAYGPEIPNDGIAVSGDLSDGLRDRIKQALLDYAATPEGAAVLDTIYNINAFADPDLGSLQIIRDAVEQLGYGQ
;
A
#
# COMPACT_ATOMS: atom_id res chain seq x y z
N MET A 1 50.73 14.29 -85.85
CA MET A 1 50.21 13.41 -84.80
C MET A 1 49.89 14.23 -83.59
N PRO A 2 48.61 14.52 -83.23
CA PRO A 2 48.29 15.32 -82.12
C PRO A 2 48.03 14.44 -80.88
N ARG A 3 48.58 14.81 -79.77
CA ARG A 3 48.37 14.16 -78.45
C ARG A 3 47.10 14.75 -77.77
N ASN A 4 46.09 13.92 -77.54
CA ASN A 4 44.92 14.21 -76.75
C ASN A 4 45.29 14.30 -75.25
N ARG A 5 44.99 15.42 -74.63
CA ARG A 5 45.01 15.60 -73.15
C ARG A 5 43.56 15.51 -72.67
N THR A 6 43.24 14.45 -71.99
CA THR A 6 41.97 14.27 -71.28
C THR A 6 42.01 14.99 -69.93
N LEU A 7 41.25 16.03 -69.75
CA LEU A 7 41.02 16.69 -68.45
C LEU A 7 40.05 15.89 -67.61
N TRP A 8 40.51 15.44 -66.43
CA TRP A 8 39.64 14.89 -65.39
C TRP A 8 39.10 15.99 -64.53
N LEU A 9 37.78 16.22 -64.55
CA LEU A 9 37.03 17.06 -63.60
C LEU A 9 36.79 16.24 -62.35
N VAL A 10 37.44 16.61 -61.24
CA VAL A 10 37.14 16.05 -59.91
C VAL A 10 36.03 16.91 -59.32
N SER A 11 34.78 16.35 -59.27
CA SER A 11 33.67 16.95 -58.54
C SER A 11 33.85 16.64 -57.04
N ILE A 12 34.13 17.68 -56.27
CA ILE A 12 34.13 17.61 -54.79
C ILE A 12 32.70 17.79 -54.34
N MET A 13 32.08 16.70 -53.92
CA MET A 13 30.76 16.66 -53.31
C MET A 13 30.92 16.97 -51.82
N ALA A 14 30.60 18.23 -51.43
CA ALA A 14 30.63 18.65 -50.05
C ALA A 14 29.47 17.98 -49.29
N LEU A 15 29.79 17.04 -48.40
CA LEU A 15 28.84 16.38 -47.49
C LEU A 15 28.53 17.38 -46.36
N VAL A 16 27.38 18.06 -46.41
CA VAL A 16 26.86 18.86 -45.31
C VAL A 16 26.26 17.91 -44.27
N THR A 17 27.04 17.57 -43.24
CA THR A 17 26.51 16.86 -42.05
C THR A 17 25.74 17.86 -41.19
N THR A 18 24.42 17.85 -41.30
CA THR A 18 23.51 18.48 -40.34
C THR A 18 23.57 17.69 -39.03
N ALA A 19 24.35 18.17 -38.07
CA ALA A 19 24.26 17.66 -36.70
C ALA A 19 22.89 18.09 -36.13
N PHE A 20 21.96 17.15 -36.06
CA PHE A 20 20.78 17.31 -35.21
C PHE A 20 21.28 17.32 -33.77
N ALA A 21 21.29 18.49 -33.15
CA ALA A 21 21.42 18.61 -31.70
C ALA A 21 20.13 18.03 -31.10
N SER A 22 20.18 16.77 -30.67
CA SER A 22 19.16 16.22 -29.79
C SER A 22 19.26 16.96 -28.47
N GLY A 23 18.47 18.03 -28.31
CA GLY A 23 18.22 18.60 -27.01
C GLY A 23 17.57 17.54 -26.12
N PRO A 24 17.68 17.63 -24.79
CA PRO A 24 16.92 16.75 -23.90
C PRO A 24 15.45 16.86 -24.32
N ALA A 25 14.85 15.73 -24.68
CA ALA A 25 13.41 15.65 -24.91
C ALA A 25 12.79 16.06 -23.58
N LEU A 26 12.13 17.21 -23.52
CA LEU A 26 11.28 17.55 -22.38
C LEU A 26 10.23 16.44 -22.31
N ALA A 27 10.12 15.80 -21.15
CA ALA A 27 9.05 14.86 -20.91
C ALA A 27 7.72 15.57 -21.24
N GLN A 28 6.98 15.04 -22.19
CA GLN A 28 5.69 15.58 -22.56
C GLN A 28 4.67 14.90 -21.67
N ASP A 29 4.01 15.70 -20.82
CA ASP A 29 2.96 15.17 -19.96
C ASP A 29 1.87 14.50 -20.80
N PRO A 30 1.26 13.41 -20.30
CA PRO A 30 0.19 12.71 -20.99
C PRO A 30 -1.08 13.58 -21.12
N GLU A 31 -1.92 13.29 -22.11
CA GLU A 31 -3.20 13.99 -22.29
C GLU A 31 -4.26 13.53 -21.27
N GLU A 32 -4.06 12.40 -20.63
CA GLU A 32 -4.94 11.79 -19.63
C GLU A 32 -4.09 11.13 -18.55
N LEU A 33 -4.54 11.19 -17.29
CA LEU A 33 -3.92 10.51 -16.15
C LEU A 33 -4.75 9.29 -15.71
N GLU A 34 -4.07 8.26 -15.22
CA GLU A 34 -4.68 7.16 -14.48
C GLU A 34 -4.14 7.18 -13.04
N ILE A 35 -5.06 7.20 -12.05
CA ILE A 35 -4.75 6.96 -10.64
C ILE A 35 -5.13 5.52 -10.29
N GLY A 36 -4.15 4.74 -9.85
CA GLY A 36 -4.30 3.33 -9.53
C GLY A 36 -4.32 3.06 -8.02
N PHE A 37 -5.11 2.06 -7.65
CA PHE A 37 -5.27 1.60 -6.28
C PHE A 37 -5.00 0.10 -6.19
N VAL A 38 -4.52 -0.37 -5.03
CA VAL A 38 -4.34 -1.80 -4.74
C VAL A 38 -5.65 -2.40 -4.21
N PRO A 39 -5.93 -3.69 -4.49
CA PRO A 39 -7.12 -4.37 -3.95
C PRO A 39 -6.85 -4.79 -2.49
N SER A 40 -6.99 -3.87 -1.54
CA SER A 40 -6.79 -4.13 -0.10
C SER A 40 -8.06 -4.59 0.61
N ILE A 41 -9.22 -4.18 0.08
CA ILE A 41 -10.57 -4.60 0.47
C ILE A 41 -11.31 -5.04 -0.80
N GLU A 42 -12.59 -5.38 -0.70
CA GLU A 42 -13.39 -5.81 -1.85
C GLU A 42 -13.33 -4.78 -3.00
N ALA A 43 -12.83 -5.23 -4.16
CA ALA A 43 -12.43 -4.34 -5.25
C ALA A 43 -13.63 -3.63 -5.94
N GLY A 44 -14.82 -4.20 -5.85
CA GLY A 44 -16.03 -3.62 -6.46
C GLY A 44 -16.47 -2.36 -5.73
N ALA A 45 -16.54 -2.40 -4.41
CA ALA A 45 -16.86 -1.25 -3.57
C ALA A 45 -15.80 -0.16 -3.74
N LEU A 46 -14.52 -0.53 -3.64
CA LEU A 46 -13.42 0.42 -3.81
C LEU A 46 -13.47 1.16 -5.16
N ALA A 47 -13.84 0.47 -6.25
CA ALA A 47 -13.92 1.09 -7.58
C ALA A 47 -15.00 2.20 -7.67
N GLU A 48 -16.09 2.08 -6.92
CA GLU A 48 -17.12 3.12 -6.83
C GLU A 48 -16.65 4.30 -5.95
N ASP A 49 -15.97 4.01 -4.84
CA ASP A 49 -15.53 5.00 -3.85
C ASP A 49 -14.42 5.93 -4.37
N ILE A 50 -13.59 5.49 -5.32
CA ILE A 50 -12.51 6.32 -5.90
C ILE A 50 -12.99 7.30 -6.99
N GLN A 51 -14.20 7.13 -7.52
CA GLN A 51 -14.69 7.98 -8.63
C GLN A 51 -14.77 9.47 -8.26
N PRO A 52 -15.27 9.88 -7.09
CA PRO A 52 -15.30 11.29 -6.69
C PRO A 52 -13.90 11.94 -6.63
N LEU A 53 -12.89 11.18 -6.18
CA LEU A 53 -11.50 11.66 -6.20
C LEU A 53 -10.99 11.86 -7.63
N ALA A 54 -11.25 10.91 -8.53
CA ALA A 54 -10.83 11.01 -9.91
C ALA A 54 -11.50 12.21 -10.64
N ASP A 55 -12.79 12.45 -10.38
CA ASP A 55 -13.54 13.57 -10.91
C ASP A 55 -12.96 14.91 -10.41
N TYR A 56 -12.73 15.02 -9.10
CA TYR A 56 -12.09 16.21 -8.52
C TYR A 56 -10.72 16.48 -9.12
N LEU A 57 -9.87 15.45 -9.24
CA LEU A 57 -8.53 15.60 -9.84
C LEU A 57 -8.64 16.04 -11.31
N SER A 58 -9.64 15.53 -12.07
CA SER A 58 -9.85 15.97 -13.45
C SER A 58 -10.14 17.46 -13.54
N ASP A 59 -10.99 17.97 -12.66
CA ASP A 59 -11.35 19.39 -12.61
C ASP A 59 -10.16 20.25 -12.16
N ALA A 60 -9.46 19.85 -11.09
CA ALA A 60 -8.36 20.60 -10.52
C ALA A 60 -7.14 20.67 -11.47
N LEU A 61 -6.87 19.60 -12.19
CA LEU A 61 -5.75 19.52 -13.12
C LEU A 61 -6.10 20.02 -14.53
N GLY A 62 -7.39 20.15 -14.86
CA GLY A 62 -7.85 20.56 -16.18
C GLY A 62 -7.54 19.52 -17.27
N MET A 63 -7.47 18.25 -16.92
CA MET A 63 -7.21 17.13 -17.81
C MET A 63 -7.91 15.86 -17.27
N PRO A 64 -8.33 14.91 -18.14
CA PRO A 64 -9.00 13.71 -17.68
C PRO A 64 -8.14 12.90 -16.70
N VAL A 65 -8.73 12.47 -15.56
CA VAL A 65 -8.14 11.53 -14.60
C VAL A 65 -9.11 10.36 -14.43
N ARG A 66 -8.62 9.14 -14.53
CA ARG A 66 -9.42 7.93 -14.32
C ARG A 66 -8.93 7.14 -13.13
N GLY A 67 -9.85 6.73 -12.27
CA GLY A 67 -9.58 5.83 -11.17
C GLY A 67 -9.61 4.37 -11.63
N LYS A 68 -8.70 3.54 -11.08
CA LYS A 68 -8.64 2.11 -11.38
C LYS A 68 -8.15 1.31 -10.19
N VAL A 69 -8.85 0.23 -9.87
CA VAL A 69 -8.34 -0.80 -8.95
C VAL A 69 -7.61 -1.87 -9.76
N THR A 70 -6.37 -2.14 -9.41
CA THR A 70 -5.56 -3.16 -10.09
C THR A 70 -5.87 -4.56 -9.55
N SER A 71 -5.48 -5.61 -10.30
CA SER A 71 -5.74 -7.00 -9.91
C SER A 71 -4.87 -7.50 -8.76
N SER A 72 -3.75 -6.81 -8.49
CA SER A 72 -2.80 -7.16 -7.41
C SER A 72 -1.88 -6.00 -7.10
N TYR A 73 -1.20 -6.07 -5.94
CA TYR A 73 -0.20 -5.09 -5.52
C TYR A 73 0.95 -4.93 -6.54
N PRO A 74 1.60 -6.02 -7.01
CA PRO A 74 2.63 -5.89 -8.05
C PRO A 74 2.11 -5.36 -9.39
N ALA A 75 0.83 -5.57 -9.70
CA ALA A 75 0.24 -5.08 -10.93
C ALA A 75 0.23 -3.54 -10.98
N LEU A 76 0.00 -2.87 -9.86
CA LEU A 76 0.06 -1.40 -9.80
C LEU A 76 1.49 -0.88 -10.00
N VAL A 77 2.49 -1.52 -9.37
CA VAL A 77 3.90 -1.16 -9.57
C VAL A 77 4.31 -1.35 -11.04
N THR A 78 3.90 -2.47 -11.65
CA THR A 78 4.16 -2.72 -13.06
C THR A 78 3.47 -1.68 -13.96
N ALA A 79 2.23 -1.31 -13.66
CA ALA A 79 1.50 -0.30 -14.42
C ALA A 79 2.16 1.09 -14.36
N LEU A 80 2.70 1.47 -13.18
CA LEU A 80 3.54 2.67 -13.04
C LEU A 80 4.83 2.56 -13.87
N GLN A 81 5.52 1.41 -13.82
CA GLN A 81 6.77 1.19 -14.53
C GLN A 81 6.63 1.32 -16.05
N ILE A 82 5.51 0.85 -16.61
CA ILE A 82 5.28 0.88 -18.06
C ILE A 82 4.43 2.09 -18.52
N GLY A 83 4.16 3.05 -17.63
CA GLY A 83 3.43 4.27 -17.94
C GLY A 83 1.94 4.08 -18.25
N GLN A 84 1.32 2.98 -17.80
CA GLN A 84 -0.13 2.78 -17.88
C GLN A 84 -0.87 3.49 -16.75
N THR A 85 -0.25 3.57 -15.59
CA THR A 85 -0.75 4.34 -14.44
C THR A 85 0.26 5.43 -14.13
N HIS A 86 -0.22 6.61 -13.77
CA HIS A 86 0.60 7.80 -13.57
C HIS A 86 0.69 8.20 -12.09
N ILE A 87 -0.33 7.84 -11.32
CA ILE A 87 -0.46 8.11 -9.88
C ILE A 87 -0.82 6.80 -9.22
N GLY A 88 -0.07 6.36 -8.20
CA GLY A 88 -0.32 5.11 -7.48
C GLY A 88 -0.56 5.38 -6.00
N ALA A 89 -1.71 4.91 -5.47
CA ALA A 89 -1.94 4.79 -4.04
C ALA A 89 -1.38 3.44 -3.59
N LEU A 90 -0.27 3.46 -2.88
CA LEU A 90 0.58 2.29 -2.65
C LEU A 90 0.84 2.05 -1.17
N PRO A 91 0.76 0.79 -0.71
CA PRO A 91 1.25 0.42 0.61
C PRO A 91 2.78 0.57 0.68
N PRO A 92 3.38 0.55 1.88
CA PRO A 92 4.81 0.78 2.06
C PRO A 92 5.72 -0.06 1.18
N LEU A 93 5.47 -1.36 1.04
CA LEU A 93 6.22 -2.21 0.11
C LEU A 93 6.05 -1.75 -1.35
N GLY A 94 4.83 -1.39 -1.74
CA GLY A 94 4.55 -0.87 -3.08
C GLY A 94 5.29 0.45 -3.34
N MET A 95 5.40 1.34 -2.35
CA MET A 95 6.19 2.57 -2.48
C MET A 95 7.68 2.28 -2.70
N VAL A 96 8.26 1.36 -1.91
CA VAL A 96 9.65 0.93 -2.12
C VAL A 96 9.85 0.41 -3.55
N GLN A 97 8.97 -0.48 -4.01
CA GLN A 97 9.06 -1.06 -5.35
C GLN A 97 8.82 -0.01 -6.44
N ALA A 98 7.90 0.93 -6.26
CA ALA A 98 7.64 2.00 -7.22
C ALA A 98 8.87 2.90 -7.37
N VAL A 99 9.55 3.24 -6.28
CA VAL A 99 10.81 4.01 -6.33
C VAL A 99 11.93 3.21 -6.97
N ASP A 100 12.17 1.99 -6.49
CA ASP A 100 13.38 1.22 -6.85
C ASP A 100 13.26 0.60 -8.26
N VAL A 101 12.06 0.24 -8.71
CA VAL A 101 11.83 -0.49 -9.96
C VAL A 101 11.15 0.35 -11.04
N ALA A 102 10.16 1.19 -10.65
CA ALA A 102 9.40 2.00 -11.61
C ALA A 102 9.95 3.44 -11.76
N GLY A 103 10.96 3.83 -10.99
CA GLY A 103 11.50 5.20 -11.02
C GLY A 103 10.48 6.27 -10.59
N ALA A 104 9.46 5.87 -9.84
CA ALA A 104 8.43 6.77 -9.35
C ALA A 104 8.93 7.64 -8.18
N GLU A 105 8.26 8.75 -7.95
CA GLU A 105 8.50 9.63 -6.81
C GLU A 105 7.33 9.53 -5.83
N VAL A 106 7.62 9.27 -4.55
CA VAL A 106 6.61 9.34 -3.48
C VAL A 106 6.43 10.80 -3.10
N ILE A 107 5.24 11.34 -3.34
CA ILE A 107 4.94 12.77 -3.15
C ILE A 107 4.16 13.06 -1.86
N LEU A 108 3.40 12.09 -1.35
CA LEU A 108 2.59 12.22 -0.14
C LEU A 108 2.59 10.92 0.66
N GLN A 109 2.50 11.05 1.98
CA GLN A 109 2.24 9.95 2.92
C GLN A 109 0.89 10.16 3.60
N SER A 110 0.10 9.11 3.72
CA SER A 110 -1.20 9.15 4.37
C SER A 110 -1.05 9.27 5.89
N VAL A 111 -1.93 10.06 6.48
CA VAL A 111 -2.12 10.15 7.93
C VAL A 111 -3.48 9.53 8.26
N ARG A 112 -3.50 8.54 9.15
CA ARG A 112 -4.69 7.83 9.60
C ARG A 112 -4.82 7.94 11.10
N PHE A 113 -5.98 8.32 11.60
CA PHE A 113 -6.21 8.51 13.05
C PHE A 113 -5.16 9.40 13.73
N GLY A 114 -4.67 10.44 13.01
CA GLY A 114 -3.64 11.36 13.49
C GLY A 114 -2.21 10.82 13.49
N SER A 115 -1.95 9.61 12.98
CA SER A 115 -0.63 8.98 12.91
C SER A 115 -0.14 8.79 11.47
N PRO A 116 1.15 9.03 11.18
CA PRO A 116 1.78 8.66 9.90
C PRO A 116 2.20 7.18 9.85
N THR A 117 1.93 6.41 10.92
CA THR A 117 2.26 4.98 11.05
C THR A 117 1.04 4.18 11.50
N TYR A 118 1.06 2.88 11.22
CA TYR A 118 0.08 1.89 11.64
C TYR A 118 0.81 0.60 12.05
N HIS A 119 0.06 -0.49 12.35
CA HIS A 119 0.68 -1.76 12.77
C HIS A 119 0.10 -2.94 12.00
N THR A 120 0.85 -4.04 11.97
CA THR A 120 0.23 -5.34 11.75
C THR A 120 -0.44 -5.80 13.03
N GLN A 121 -1.62 -6.40 12.89
CA GLN A 121 -2.45 -6.90 13.97
C GLN A 121 -2.53 -8.43 13.85
N PHE A 122 -2.39 -9.14 14.97
CA PHE A 122 -2.62 -10.57 15.06
C PHE A 122 -3.88 -10.83 15.87
N PHE A 123 -4.77 -11.64 15.34
CA PHE A 123 -6.05 -11.95 15.97
C PHE A 123 -6.37 -13.45 15.88
N THR A 124 -7.28 -13.92 16.75
CA THR A 124 -7.59 -15.34 16.90
C THR A 124 -9.06 -15.53 17.32
N ASN A 125 -9.60 -16.74 17.07
CA ASN A 125 -10.85 -17.22 17.61
C ASN A 125 -10.68 -18.17 18.83
N ALA A 126 -9.42 -18.32 19.29
CA ALA A 126 -9.06 -19.17 20.42
C ALA A 126 -8.39 -18.35 21.56
N PRO A 127 -9.10 -17.36 22.16
CA PRO A 127 -8.50 -16.45 23.12
C PRO A 127 -7.93 -17.13 24.36
N ASP A 128 -8.51 -18.25 24.81
CA ASP A 128 -8.01 -19.01 25.97
C ASP A 128 -6.58 -19.53 25.76
N ARG A 129 -6.16 -19.71 24.51
CA ARG A 129 -4.81 -20.14 24.16
C ARG A 129 -3.83 -18.98 24.17
N TYR A 130 -4.20 -17.82 23.66
CA TYR A 130 -3.30 -16.71 23.41
C TYR A 130 -3.31 -15.65 24.50
N CYS A 131 -4.47 -15.34 25.07
CA CYS A 131 -4.59 -14.35 26.13
C CYS A 131 -4.10 -14.90 27.48
N ALA A 132 -3.57 -14.02 28.31
CA ALA A 132 -3.16 -14.35 29.69
C ALA A 132 -4.34 -14.33 30.68
N SER A 133 -5.44 -13.65 30.32
CA SER A 133 -6.68 -13.52 31.07
C SER A 133 -7.85 -13.38 30.10
N ALA A 134 -9.08 -13.29 30.61
CA ALA A 134 -10.23 -13.05 29.76
C ALA A 134 -10.03 -11.79 28.89
N PRO A 135 -10.47 -11.83 27.63
CA PRO A 135 -10.45 -10.67 26.75
C PRO A 135 -11.18 -9.46 27.35
N VAL A 136 -10.79 -8.28 26.96
CA VAL A 136 -11.41 -7.01 27.34
C VAL A 136 -11.99 -6.33 26.12
N VAL A 137 -13.01 -5.50 26.34
CA VAL A 137 -13.60 -4.67 25.27
C VAL A 137 -12.63 -3.56 24.91
N ASN A 138 -12.35 -3.42 23.63
CA ASN A 138 -11.58 -2.35 23.02
C ASN A 138 -12.47 -1.64 21.99
N GLU A 139 -12.78 -0.39 22.25
CA GLU A 139 -13.66 0.37 21.36
C GLU A 139 -12.90 0.85 20.12
N ARG A 140 -13.55 0.75 18.96
CA ARG A 140 -13.07 1.29 17.69
C ARG A 140 -14.12 2.22 17.09
N ARG A 141 -13.67 3.28 16.45
CA ARG A 141 -14.57 4.19 15.74
C ARG A 141 -14.72 3.71 14.29
N GLU A 142 -16.00 3.60 13.88
CA GLU A 142 -16.39 3.28 12.53
C GLU A 142 -17.52 4.20 12.10
N ALA A 143 -17.38 4.90 10.97
CA ALA A 143 -18.37 5.82 10.46
C ALA A 143 -18.92 6.83 11.51
N GLY A 144 -18.09 7.22 12.49
CA GLY A 144 -18.47 8.13 13.59
C GLY A 144 -19.07 7.46 14.83
N GLU A 145 -19.32 6.16 14.80
CA GLU A 145 -19.80 5.36 15.94
C GLU A 145 -18.66 4.64 16.65
N MET A 146 -18.82 4.35 17.92
CA MET A 146 -17.90 3.52 18.71
C MET A 146 -18.42 2.10 18.75
N LEU A 147 -17.65 1.16 18.17
CA LEU A 147 -18.00 -0.26 18.13
C LEU A 147 -17.10 -1.04 19.10
N PRO A 148 -17.68 -1.96 19.90
CA PRO A 148 -16.91 -2.79 20.82
C PRO A 148 -16.29 -3.98 20.08
N PHE A 149 -14.99 -4.20 20.28
CA PHE A 149 -14.28 -5.38 19.82
C PHE A 149 -13.47 -6.00 20.96
N LEU A 150 -13.15 -7.27 20.87
CA LEU A 150 -12.39 -7.96 21.91
C LEU A 150 -10.89 -7.94 21.64
N ASN A 151 -10.12 -7.64 22.68
CA ASN A 151 -8.66 -7.75 22.69
C ASN A 151 -8.21 -8.56 23.91
N CYS A 152 -7.07 -9.24 23.83
CA CYS A 152 -6.41 -9.72 25.04
C CYS A 152 -6.08 -8.53 25.95
N ASN A 153 -6.26 -8.69 27.24
CA ASN A 153 -5.91 -7.64 28.21
C ASN A 153 -4.42 -7.26 28.07
N GLY A 154 -4.15 -5.95 27.97
CA GLY A 154 -2.81 -5.41 27.69
C GLY A 154 -2.48 -5.23 26.21
N THR A 155 -3.39 -5.64 25.30
CA THR A 155 -3.30 -5.34 23.86
C THR A 155 -4.42 -4.39 23.40
N ASP A 156 -5.21 -3.87 24.33
CA ASP A 156 -6.15 -2.80 24.06
C ASP A 156 -5.38 -1.51 23.71
N ARG A 157 -5.81 -0.84 22.66
CA ARG A 157 -5.15 0.37 22.15
C ARG A 157 -6.11 1.54 22.20
N PRO A 158 -5.60 2.76 22.52
CA PRO A 158 -6.39 3.98 22.36
C PRO A 158 -6.90 4.13 20.93
N PHE A 159 -8.12 4.62 20.79
CA PHE A 159 -8.74 4.86 19.50
C PHE A 159 -8.02 5.97 18.69
N ASP A 160 -7.43 6.96 19.35
CA ASP A 160 -6.90 8.19 18.77
C ASP A 160 -5.56 8.04 18.02
N GLY A 161 -5.16 6.81 17.68
CA GLY A 161 -4.02 6.53 16.84
C GLY A 161 -2.67 6.88 17.44
N VAL A 162 -2.57 7.04 18.75
CA VAL A 162 -1.28 7.23 19.43
C VAL A 162 -0.36 6.06 19.11
N PRO A 163 0.84 6.29 18.53
CA PRO A 163 1.78 5.22 18.23
C PRO A 163 2.10 4.44 19.50
N VAL A 164 1.81 3.15 19.46
CA VAL A 164 2.18 2.21 20.50
C VAL A 164 3.06 1.17 19.83
N GLY A 165 4.27 1.00 20.30
CA GLY A 165 5.20 0.00 19.78
C GLY A 165 4.61 -1.42 19.81
N PRO A 166 5.38 -2.44 19.45
CA PRO A 166 4.89 -3.82 19.43
C PRO A 166 4.39 -4.24 20.82
N ILE A 167 3.22 -4.92 20.85
CA ILE A 167 2.55 -5.37 22.08
C ILE A 167 2.17 -6.85 21.91
N GLY A 168 2.26 -7.61 23.00
CA GLY A 168 1.76 -8.99 23.05
C GLY A 168 2.55 -9.98 22.21
N LEU A 169 3.77 -9.64 21.76
CA LEU A 169 4.58 -10.52 20.89
C LEU A 169 4.93 -11.87 21.57
N GLU A 170 4.98 -11.93 22.89
CA GLU A 170 5.20 -13.17 23.63
C GLU A 170 4.07 -14.19 23.44
N ALA A 171 2.85 -13.73 23.14
CA ALA A 171 1.74 -14.62 22.84
C ALA A 171 1.93 -15.37 21.50
N LEU A 172 2.72 -14.83 20.56
CA LEU A 172 3.05 -15.50 19.31
C LEU A 172 3.82 -16.81 19.53
N GLN A 173 4.61 -16.92 20.59
CA GLN A 173 5.32 -18.17 20.94
C GLN A 173 4.37 -19.32 21.29
N LYS A 174 3.09 -19.06 21.51
CA LYS A 174 2.05 -20.07 21.71
C LYS A 174 1.50 -20.64 20.40
N ILE A 175 1.89 -20.07 19.26
CA ILE A 175 1.57 -20.61 17.94
C ILE A 175 2.40 -21.88 17.76
N GLU A 176 1.71 -23.02 17.63
CA GLU A 176 2.35 -24.33 17.44
C GLU A 176 2.58 -24.61 15.95
N ARG A 177 3.48 -25.54 15.67
CA ARG A 177 3.65 -26.06 14.31
C ARG A 177 2.34 -26.66 13.81
N GLY A 178 1.96 -26.30 12.57
CA GLY A 178 0.71 -26.76 11.96
C GLY A 178 -0.50 -25.89 12.32
N THR A 179 -0.36 -24.84 13.12
CA THR A 179 -1.44 -23.85 13.29
C THR A 179 -1.81 -23.26 11.94
N THR A 180 -3.11 -23.17 11.66
CA THR A 180 -3.59 -22.53 10.44
C THR A 180 -3.61 -21.02 10.62
N VAL A 181 -2.87 -20.31 9.76
CA VAL A 181 -2.74 -18.86 9.80
C VAL A 181 -3.22 -18.25 8.48
N ALA A 182 -4.15 -17.31 8.56
CA ALA A 182 -4.64 -16.55 7.43
C ALA A 182 -3.79 -15.29 7.25
N PHE A 183 -2.93 -15.28 6.24
CA PHE A 183 -2.29 -14.07 5.71
C PHE A 183 -3.17 -13.45 4.62
N THR A 184 -2.93 -12.18 4.30
CA THR A 184 -3.56 -11.53 3.16
C THR A 184 -2.77 -11.81 1.88
N ARG A 185 -2.61 -10.84 0.98
CA ARG A 185 -1.77 -11.00 -0.22
C ARG A 185 -0.29 -10.88 0.13
N ALA A 186 0.56 -11.65 -0.53
CA ALA A 186 2.01 -11.65 -0.30
C ALA A 186 2.68 -10.28 -0.49
N GLY A 187 2.08 -9.36 -1.27
CA GLY A 187 2.55 -7.98 -1.45
C GLY A 187 2.08 -7.00 -0.37
N SER A 188 1.26 -7.44 0.61
CA SER A 188 0.78 -6.59 1.68
C SER A 188 1.84 -6.41 2.76
N SER A 189 2.11 -5.18 3.16
CA SER A 189 3.06 -4.89 4.25
C SER A 189 2.54 -5.46 5.58
N SER A 190 1.36 -5.06 6.04
CA SER A 190 0.78 -5.49 7.32
C SER A 190 0.12 -6.86 7.29
N GLY A 191 -0.28 -7.34 6.11
CA GLY A 191 -0.97 -8.63 5.98
C GLY A 191 -0.05 -9.80 5.64
N TYR A 192 1.24 -9.56 5.32
CA TYR A 192 2.20 -10.63 5.07
C TYR A 192 3.63 -10.26 5.49
N ILE A 193 4.24 -9.20 4.94
CA ILE A 193 5.68 -8.92 5.12
C ILE A 193 6.03 -8.75 6.61
N PHE A 194 5.38 -7.82 7.30
CA PHE A 194 5.66 -7.58 8.71
C PHE A 194 5.24 -8.73 9.62
N PRO A 195 4.03 -9.31 9.51
CA PRO A 195 3.69 -10.44 10.37
C PRO A 195 4.58 -11.67 10.13
N ALA A 196 4.98 -11.97 8.89
CA ALA A 196 5.92 -13.04 8.60
C ALA A 196 7.31 -12.78 9.24
N THR A 197 7.81 -11.52 9.12
CA THR A 197 9.06 -11.10 9.76
C THR A 197 8.97 -11.19 11.30
N VAL A 198 7.86 -10.76 11.88
CA VAL A 198 7.62 -10.85 13.33
C VAL A 198 7.61 -12.32 13.80
N LEU A 199 6.92 -13.20 13.08
CA LEU A 199 6.91 -14.65 13.38
C LEU A 199 8.30 -15.26 13.26
N ALA A 200 9.04 -14.93 12.20
CA ALA A 200 10.41 -15.41 12.01
C ALA A 200 11.34 -14.95 13.17
N ASN A 201 11.19 -13.72 13.66
CA ASN A 201 11.92 -13.20 14.83
C ASN A 201 11.54 -13.91 16.14
N GLN A 202 10.35 -14.52 16.22
CA GLN A 202 9.94 -15.39 17.33
C GLN A 202 10.36 -16.86 17.15
N GLY A 203 11.09 -17.17 16.07
CA GLY A 203 11.58 -18.53 15.77
C GLY A 203 10.54 -19.42 15.09
N ILE A 204 9.50 -18.83 14.50
CA ILE A 204 8.45 -19.54 13.76
C ILE A 204 8.67 -19.24 12.27
N ASP A 205 9.02 -20.27 11.49
CA ASP A 205 9.10 -20.14 10.03
C ASP A 205 7.68 -20.02 9.45
N PRO A 206 7.32 -18.85 8.86
CA PRO A 206 5.95 -18.62 8.40
C PRO A 206 5.54 -19.51 7.23
N VAL A 207 6.48 -20.16 6.54
CA VAL A 207 6.22 -21.01 5.37
C VAL A 207 6.20 -22.50 5.74
N THR A 208 7.14 -22.94 6.59
CA THR A 208 7.35 -24.37 6.87
C THR A 208 6.75 -24.82 8.19
N ASP A 209 6.55 -23.95 9.16
CA ASP A 209 6.02 -24.31 10.47
C ASP A 209 4.49 -24.18 10.57
N LEU A 210 3.85 -23.49 9.63
CA LEU A 210 2.44 -23.14 9.66
C LEU A 210 1.65 -23.77 8.50
N ASN A 211 0.34 -23.97 8.70
CA ASN A 211 -0.59 -24.18 7.61
C ASN A 211 -1.07 -22.80 7.11
N VAL A 212 -0.50 -22.32 6.00
CA VAL A 212 -0.78 -21.00 5.50
C VAL A 212 -1.99 -20.97 4.59
N ILE A 213 -2.91 -20.04 4.86
CA ILE A 213 -3.97 -19.60 3.95
C ILE A 213 -3.62 -18.19 3.48
N PHE A 214 -3.57 -17.97 2.17
CA PHE A 214 -3.56 -16.62 1.60
C PHE A 214 -5.01 -16.21 1.31
N ALA A 215 -5.62 -15.52 2.27
CA ALA A 215 -7.03 -15.13 2.21
C ALA A 215 -7.32 -14.07 1.12
N GLY A 216 -6.30 -13.33 0.71
CA GLY A 216 -6.42 -12.27 -0.28
C GLY A 216 -6.52 -10.90 0.37
N GLU A 217 -7.71 -10.38 0.54
CA GLU A 217 -7.99 -9.09 1.16
C GLU A 217 -7.95 -9.18 2.69
N HIS A 218 -7.94 -8.03 3.36
CA HIS A 218 -7.81 -7.93 4.81
C HIS A 218 -9.05 -8.42 5.55
N ASP A 219 -10.22 -8.09 5.06
CA ASP A 219 -11.52 -8.57 5.55
C ASP A 219 -11.64 -10.09 5.45
N TYR A 220 -11.15 -10.72 4.38
CA TYR A 220 -11.17 -12.18 4.25
C TYR A 220 -10.26 -12.89 5.27
N SER A 221 -9.16 -12.26 5.71
CA SER A 221 -8.37 -12.79 6.82
C SER A 221 -9.17 -12.77 8.12
N VAL A 222 -9.93 -11.69 8.38
CA VAL A 222 -10.83 -11.59 9.53
C VAL A 222 -11.95 -12.64 9.44
N ILE A 223 -12.58 -12.80 8.27
CA ILE A 223 -13.64 -13.78 8.02
C ILE A 223 -13.12 -15.21 8.24
N ALA A 224 -11.93 -15.54 7.74
CA ALA A 224 -11.35 -16.87 7.91
C ALA A 224 -11.19 -17.27 9.39
N VAL A 225 -10.81 -16.31 10.24
CA VAL A 225 -10.73 -16.54 11.69
C VAL A 225 -12.12 -16.59 12.32
N CYS A 226 -13.00 -15.67 11.95
CA CYS A 226 -14.35 -15.61 12.50
C CYS A 226 -15.14 -16.90 12.23
N THR A 227 -15.00 -17.47 11.03
CA THR A 227 -15.68 -18.73 10.62
C THR A 227 -14.96 -20.00 11.07
N GLY A 228 -13.76 -19.89 11.65
CA GLY A 228 -12.96 -21.03 12.11
C GLY A 228 -12.18 -21.74 10.99
N GLU A 229 -12.06 -21.16 9.81
CA GLU A 229 -11.19 -21.65 8.73
C GLU A 229 -9.71 -21.51 9.08
N ALA A 230 -9.36 -20.43 9.79
CA ALA A 230 -8.05 -20.21 10.39
C ALA A 230 -8.17 -20.01 11.91
N GLU A 231 -7.15 -20.43 12.67
CA GLU A 231 -7.06 -20.15 14.11
C GLU A 231 -6.47 -18.77 14.39
N VAL A 232 -5.52 -18.34 13.57
CA VAL A 232 -4.86 -17.04 13.65
C VAL A 232 -4.99 -16.31 12.33
N GLY A 233 -5.24 -15.03 12.38
CA GLY A 233 -5.24 -14.16 11.22
C GLY A 233 -4.37 -12.91 11.46
N VAL A 234 -4.03 -12.25 10.37
CA VAL A 234 -3.27 -11.00 10.38
C VAL A 234 -3.87 -9.97 9.45
N SER A 235 -3.74 -8.70 9.81
CA SER A 235 -4.24 -7.57 9.03
C SER A 235 -3.53 -6.27 9.43
N TYR A 236 -3.97 -5.15 8.85
CA TYR A 236 -3.73 -3.83 9.43
C TYR A 236 -4.61 -3.63 10.69
N ASP A 237 -4.29 -2.68 11.51
CA ASP A 237 -5.01 -2.37 12.73
C ASP A 237 -5.92 -1.13 12.56
N ASP A 238 -7.24 -1.29 12.40
CA ASP A 238 -8.01 -2.49 12.64
C ASP A 238 -8.88 -2.80 11.42
N ALA A 239 -8.86 -4.03 10.91
CA ALA A 239 -9.71 -4.43 9.79
C ALA A 239 -11.06 -5.01 10.22
N ARG A 240 -11.29 -5.22 11.52
CA ARG A 240 -12.52 -5.83 12.04
C ARG A 240 -13.76 -4.96 11.80
N PRO A 241 -13.71 -3.63 12.02
CA PRO A 241 -14.83 -2.74 11.69
C PRO A 241 -15.23 -2.77 10.22
N ASP A 242 -14.24 -2.86 9.32
CA ASP A 242 -14.47 -2.82 7.87
C ASP A 242 -14.98 -4.17 7.29
N THR A 243 -15.09 -5.21 8.13
CA THR A 243 -15.43 -6.57 7.69
C THR A 243 -16.93 -6.80 7.68
N VAL A 244 -17.50 -7.03 6.49
CA VAL A 244 -18.92 -7.36 6.30
C VAL A 244 -19.10 -8.88 6.17
N THR A 245 -19.76 -9.48 7.15
CA THR A 245 -20.01 -10.94 7.21
C THR A 245 -21.20 -11.26 8.10
N ASP A 246 -21.76 -12.48 7.95
CA ASP A 246 -22.81 -13.01 8.85
C ASP A 246 -22.21 -13.51 10.20
N CYS A 247 -20.90 -13.65 10.31
CA CYS A 247 -20.23 -14.02 11.54
C CYS A 247 -20.10 -12.81 12.47
N ASP A 248 -20.31 -13.01 13.78
CA ASP A 248 -20.14 -11.97 14.80
C ASP A 248 -18.65 -11.73 15.06
N VAL A 249 -18.06 -10.82 14.28
CA VAL A 249 -16.64 -10.47 14.37
C VAL A 249 -16.31 -9.84 15.73
N ALA A 250 -17.21 -9.03 16.30
CA ALA A 250 -16.99 -8.32 17.54
C ALA A 250 -16.81 -9.27 18.73
N GLU A 251 -17.58 -10.38 18.75
CA GLU A 251 -17.57 -11.37 19.83
C GLU A 251 -16.57 -12.53 19.56
N THR A 252 -16.18 -12.76 18.29
CA THR A 252 -15.42 -13.96 17.91
C THR A 252 -13.94 -13.67 17.68
N VAL A 253 -13.60 -12.51 17.07
CA VAL A 253 -12.24 -12.21 16.64
C VAL A 253 -11.53 -11.34 17.67
N VAL A 254 -10.60 -11.96 18.39
CA VAL A 254 -9.87 -11.36 19.52
C VAL A 254 -8.45 -11.01 19.11
N VAL A 255 -8.08 -9.74 19.21
CA VAL A 255 -6.70 -9.29 18.97
C VAL A 255 -5.81 -9.66 20.15
N PHE A 256 -4.65 -10.26 19.86
CA PHE A 256 -3.73 -10.69 20.90
C PHE A 256 -2.30 -10.14 20.78
N ALA A 257 -1.94 -9.59 19.61
CA ALA A 257 -0.63 -8.94 19.42
C ALA A 257 -0.67 -7.90 18.31
N TYR A 258 0.22 -6.92 18.43
CA TYR A 258 0.56 -5.95 17.39
C TYR A 258 2.06 -6.01 17.08
N GLY A 259 2.42 -5.92 15.82
CA GLY A 259 3.81 -5.81 15.37
C GLY A 259 4.40 -4.41 15.57
N PRO A 260 5.59 -4.15 15.00
CA PRO A 260 6.21 -2.83 15.03
C PRO A 260 5.40 -1.81 14.20
N GLU A 261 5.73 -0.54 14.40
CA GLU A 261 5.20 0.54 13.57
C GLU A 261 5.61 0.37 12.11
N ILE A 262 4.65 0.56 11.23
CA ILE A 262 4.80 0.50 9.78
C ILE A 262 4.45 1.91 9.25
N PRO A 263 5.27 2.53 8.39
CA PRO A 263 4.87 3.77 7.71
C PRO A 263 3.53 3.57 7.00
N ASN A 264 2.63 4.56 7.06
CA ASN A 264 1.38 4.48 6.30
C ASN A 264 1.65 4.45 4.79
N ASP A 265 0.61 4.08 4.06
CA ASP A 265 0.55 4.13 2.60
C ASP A 265 0.89 5.54 2.09
N GLY A 266 1.22 5.63 0.84
CA GLY A 266 1.53 6.91 0.21
C GLY A 266 1.06 7.00 -1.23
N ILE A 267 1.18 8.19 -1.76
CA ILE A 267 0.94 8.47 -3.17
C ILE A 267 2.29 8.59 -3.88
N ALA A 268 2.51 7.74 -4.85
CA ALA A 268 3.64 7.84 -5.75
C ALA A 268 3.18 8.26 -7.15
N VAL A 269 4.01 9.05 -7.82
CA VAL A 269 3.75 9.50 -9.21
C VAL A 269 4.86 9.02 -10.13
N SER A 270 4.54 8.78 -11.39
CA SER A 270 5.52 8.40 -12.40
C SER A 270 6.63 9.44 -12.52
N GLY A 271 7.88 8.97 -12.55
CA GLY A 271 9.04 9.84 -12.78
C GLY A 271 9.09 10.47 -14.17
N ASP A 272 8.28 9.97 -15.12
CA ASP A 272 8.18 10.53 -16.48
C ASP A 272 7.31 11.78 -16.55
N LEU A 273 6.51 12.09 -15.52
CA LEU A 273 5.75 13.35 -15.46
C LEU A 273 6.67 14.54 -15.22
N SER A 274 6.31 15.70 -15.81
CA SER A 274 7.03 16.93 -15.52
C SER A 274 6.93 17.33 -14.05
N ASP A 275 7.95 18.00 -13.50
CA ASP A 275 7.95 18.52 -12.14
C ASP A 275 6.69 19.36 -11.86
N GLY A 276 6.33 20.21 -12.83
CA GLY A 276 5.15 21.07 -12.71
C GLY A 276 3.83 20.30 -12.60
N LEU A 277 3.70 19.15 -13.27
CA LEU A 277 2.50 18.31 -13.14
C LEU A 277 2.51 17.53 -11.83
N ARG A 278 3.67 17.01 -11.40
CA ARG A 278 3.81 16.35 -10.10
C ARG A 278 3.43 17.29 -8.94
N ASP A 279 3.91 18.54 -8.97
CA ASP A 279 3.56 19.54 -7.97
C ASP A 279 2.05 19.87 -7.97
N ARG A 280 1.43 19.96 -9.15
CA ARG A 280 -0.01 20.21 -9.27
C ARG A 280 -0.82 19.03 -8.73
N ILE A 281 -0.41 17.78 -9.01
CA ILE A 281 -1.05 16.57 -8.46
C ILE A 281 -0.96 16.58 -6.95
N LYS A 282 0.24 16.83 -6.38
CA LYS A 282 0.44 16.93 -4.94
C LYS A 282 -0.49 17.97 -4.32
N GLN A 283 -0.53 19.17 -4.88
CA GLN A 283 -1.36 20.26 -4.36
C GLN A 283 -2.84 19.94 -4.45
N ALA A 284 -3.30 19.38 -5.57
CA ALA A 284 -4.71 18.99 -5.74
C ALA A 284 -5.16 17.95 -4.72
N LEU A 285 -4.31 16.96 -4.40
CA LEU A 285 -4.59 15.97 -3.34
C LEU A 285 -4.66 16.59 -1.95
N LEU A 286 -3.75 17.52 -1.64
CA LEU A 286 -3.76 18.26 -0.37
C LEU A 286 -5.01 19.13 -0.25
N ASP A 287 -5.37 19.84 -1.31
CA ASP A 287 -6.57 20.68 -1.36
C ASP A 287 -7.84 19.86 -1.22
N TYR A 288 -7.89 18.69 -1.87
CA TYR A 288 -9.03 17.76 -1.74
C TYR A 288 -9.20 17.27 -0.30
N ALA A 289 -8.12 16.80 0.30
CA ALA A 289 -8.15 16.32 1.69
C ALA A 289 -8.57 17.40 2.70
N ALA A 290 -8.38 18.67 2.37
CA ALA A 290 -8.79 19.79 3.22
C ALA A 290 -10.29 20.14 3.10
N THR A 291 -11.01 19.60 2.12
CA THR A 291 -12.45 19.78 1.97
C THR A 291 -13.23 18.76 2.80
N PRO A 292 -14.41 19.08 3.34
CA PRO A 292 -15.24 18.09 4.05
C PRO A 292 -15.64 16.89 3.19
N GLU A 293 -15.91 17.12 1.91
CA GLU A 293 -16.25 16.06 0.94
C GLU A 293 -15.04 15.16 0.66
N GLY A 294 -13.88 15.76 0.37
CA GLY A 294 -12.67 15.00 0.11
C GLY A 294 -12.19 14.21 1.32
N ALA A 295 -12.28 14.80 2.52
CA ALA A 295 -11.97 14.07 3.75
C ALA A 295 -12.89 12.85 3.95
N ALA A 296 -14.19 12.97 3.67
CA ALA A 296 -15.12 11.85 3.77
C ALA A 296 -14.82 10.74 2.74
N VAL A 297 -14.50 11.11 1.49
CA VAL A 297 -14.13 10.13 0.44
C VAL A 297 -12.83 9.43 0.77
N LEU A 298 -11.79 10.15 1.21
CA LEU A 298 -10.50 9.58 1.58
C LEU A 298 -10.60 8.68 2.82
N ASP A 299 -11.47 9.01 3.77
CA ASP A 299 -11.78 8.18 4.94
C ASP A 299 -12.44 6.86 4.48
N THR A 300 -13.42 6.92 3.57
CA THR A 300 -14.07 5.73 3.00
C THR A 300 -13.09 4.85 2.22
N ILE A 301 -12.19 5.43 1.42
CA ILE A 301 -11.25 4.66 0.60
C ILE A 301 -10.27 3.86 1.46
N TYR A 302 -9.57 4.50 2.39
CA TYR A 302 -8.50 3.88 3.19
C TYR A 302 -8.35 4.51 4.59
N ASN A 303 -9.39 5.05 5.19
CA ASN A 303 -9.33 5.74 6.48
C ASN A 303 -8.30 6.90 6.51
N ILE A 304 -8.09 7.58 5.37
CA ILE A 304 -7.12 8.66 5.25
C ILE A 304 -7.74 9.96 5.77
N ASN A 305 -7.20 10.51 6.85
CA ASN A 305 -7.69 11.76 7.45
C ASN A 305 -6.89 12.99 7.01
N ALA A 306 -5.66 12.80 6.55
CA ALA A 306 -4.79 13.85 6.03
C ALA A 306 -3.64 13.26 5.20
N PHE A 307 -2.91 14.14 4.55
CA PHE A 307 -1.62 13.82 3.94
C PHE A 307 -0.49 14.63 4.59
N ALA A 308 0.70 14.05 4.63
CA ALA A 308 1.94 14.66 5.07
C ALA A 308 3.03 14.51 4.00
N ASP A 309 4.11 15.27 4.14
CA ASP A 309 5.31 15.02 3.35
C ASP A 309 5.87 13.62 3.67
N PRO A 310 6.33 12.86 2.66
CA PRO A 310 6.79 11.51 2.87
C PRO A 310 8.11 11.45 3.65
N ASP A 311 8.18 10.59 4.65
CA ASP A 311 9.44 10.20 5.28
C ASP A 311 10.03 8.98 4.55
N LEU A 312 10.83 9.25 3.52
CA LEU A 312 11.48 8.18 2.74
C LEU A 312 12.49 7.38 3.57
N GLY A 313 13.02 7.94 4.68
CA GLY A 313 13.90 7.22 5.59
C GLY A 313 13.18 6.10 6.33
N SER A 314 11.90 6.29 6.65
CA SER A 314 11.08 5.28 7.31
C SER A 314 10.83 4.04 6.43
N LEU A 315 10.99 4.13 5.10
CA LEU A 315 10.86 2.99 4.20
C LEU A 315 12.01 1.97 4.33
N GLN A 316 13.08 2.30 5.06
CA GLN A 316 14.17 1.35 5.28
C GLN A 316 13.73 0.10 6.04
N ILE A 317 12.80 0.23 7.00
CA ILE A 317 12.26 -0.92 7.73
C ILE A 317 11.57 -1.93 6.80
N ILE A 318 11.00 -1.46 5.69
CA ILE A 318 10.37 -2.33 4.68
C ILE A 318 11.44 -3.13 3.93
N ARG A 319 12.53 -2.46 3.50
CA ARG A 319 13.64 -3.11 2.81
C ARG A 319 14.29 -4.18 3.69
N ASP A 320 14.51 -3.86 4.95
CA ASP A 320 15.09 -4.79 5.92
C ASP A 320 14.20 -6.04 6.13
N ALA A 321 12.87 -5.84 6.22
CA ALA A 321 11.90 -6.94 6.36
C ALA A 321 11.86 -7.83 5.10
N VAL A 322 11.88 -7.23 3.93
CA VAL A 322 11.91 -7.92 2.62
C VAL A 322 13.20 -8.73 2.46
N GLU A 323 14.35 -8.16 2.82
CA GLU A 323 15.65 -8.84 2.78
C GLU A 323 15.67 -10.03 3.75
N GLN A 324 15.20 -9.84 4.98
CA GLN A 324 15.13 -10.90 5.99
C GLN A 324 14.29 -12.10 5.55
N LEU A 325 13.17 -11.85 4.85
CA LEU A 325 12.30 -12.91 4.34
C LEU A 325 12.80 -13.54 3.04
N GLY A 326 13.81 -12.96 2.37
CA GLY A 326 14.19 -13.36 1.01
C GLY A 326 13.08 -13.13 -0.01
N TYR A 327 12.18 -12.19 0.26
CA TYR A 327 11.02 -11.93 -0.58
C TYR A 327 11.44 -11.27 -1.91
N GLY A 328 11.05 -11.90 -3.04
CA GLY A 328 11.34 -11.36 -4.38
C GLY A 328 12.75 -11.72 -4.92
N GLN A 329 13.46 -12.65 -4.29
CA GLN A 329 14.76 -13.19 -4.80
C GLN A 329 14.55 -14.36 -5.75
#